data_9cc82c02a1a525cedb69e5d5649f09c9
#
_entry.id   9cc82c02a1a525cedb69e5d5649f09c9
#
_cell.length_a   1.000
_cell.length_b   1.000
_cell.length_c   1.000
_cell.angle_alpha   90.00
_cell.angle_beta   90.00
_cell.angle_gamma   90.00
#
_symmetry.space_group_name_H-M   'P 1'
#
loop_
_entity.id
_entity.type
_entity.pdbx_description
1 polymer ?
#
loop_
_entity_poly.entity_id
_entity_poly.type
_entity_poly.pdbx_seq_one_letter_code
_entity_poly.pdbx_strand_id
1 'polypeptide(L)'
;MRFRALILSLAACIIALGLSSSSFAQTKADTINKALVKTHATLSKRYNRVSHIDAQALSKMDEDSYIIFDVREKDEFEVSHIENSIWVDPSIDASSFNAQYSDQIGDKTLVLYCSVGVRSSRLAQKLEKTRPETETSPIYNLENGVFGWHNESRPLVSETASTHYVHPYNRLWGRMVNRKNLRRYEPEEK
;
A
#
# COMPACT_ATOMS: atom_id res chain seq x y z
N MET A 1 50.45 26.47 -45.52
CA MET A 1 50.70 25.81 -44.21
C MET A 1 49.35 25.66 -43.48
N ARG A 2 48.93 24.43 -43.39
CA ARG A 2 48.19 23.71 -42.31
C ARG A 2 47.09 24.47 -41.54
N PHE A 3 45.85 24.23 -41.94
CA PHE A 3 44.68 24.20 -41.03
C PHE A 3 44.02 22.84 -41.21
N ARG A 4 44.28 21.94 -40.29
CA ARG A 4 43.52 20.70 -40.01
C ARG A 4 43.43 20.55 -38.51
N ALA A 5 42.21 20.27 -38.08
CA ALA A 5 41.74 19.74 -36.79
C ALA A 5 40.83 20.71 -36.02
N LEU A 6 39.54 20.48 -36.11
CA LEU A 6 38.57 20.45 -34.97
C LEU A 6 37.21 20.00 -35.47
N ILE A 7 37.04 18.71 -35.72
CA ILE A 7 35.70 18.09 -35.79
C ILE A 7 35.87 16.69 -35.18
N LEU A 8 35.75 16.61 -33.88
CA LEU A 8 35.54 15.34 -33.13
C LEU A 8 35.20 15.69 -31.69
N SER A 9 33.94 15.95 -31.41
CA SER A 9 33.39 15.86 -30.04
C SER A 9 31.93 16.27 -29.98
N LEU A 10 31.03 15.60 -30.68
CA LEU A 10 29.56 15.78 -30.51
C LEU A 10 28.75 14.48 -30.62
N ALA A 11 29.39 13.33 -30.52
CA ALA A 11 28.68 12.04 -30.62
C ALA A 11 28.55 11.26 -29.31
N ALA A 12 29.01 11.80 -28.16
CA ALA A 12 29.06 11.06 -26.90
C ALA A 12 27.93 11.38 -25.90
N CYS A 13 27.08 12.38 -26.16
CA CYS A 13 26.02 12.78 -25.20
C CYS A 13 24.62 12.20 -25.42
N ILE A 14 24.39 11.42 -26.46
CA ILE A 14 23.02 10.92 -26.78
C ILE A 14 22.76 9.51 -26.24
N ILE A 15 23.78 8.79 -25.78
CA ILE A 15 23.61 7.40 -25.29
C ILE A 15 23.26 7.31 -23.81
N ALA A 16 23.44 8.37 -23.03
CA ALA A 16 23.22 8.33 -21.58
C ALA A 16 21.75 8.56 -21.13
N LEU A 17 20.87 9.07 -22.00
CA LEU A 17 19.47 9.36 -21.67
C LEU A 17 18.50 8.19 -21.99
N GLY A 18 18.96 7.17 -22.71
CA GLY A 18 18.12 6.01 -23.06
C GLY A 18 18.12 4.88 -22.03
N LEU A 19 19.09 4.84 -21.09
CA LEU A 19 19.24 3.75 -20.14
C LEU A 19 18.43 3.92 -18.83
N SER A 20 18.00 5.13 -18.49
CA SER A 20 17.25 5.39 -17.26
C SER A 20 15.77 5.05 -17.37
N SER A 21 15.17 5.23 -18.54
CA SER A 21 13.73 4.95 -18.74
C SER A 21 13.41 3.46 -18.84
N SER A 22 14.30 2.65 -19.37
CA SER A 22 14.11 1.18 -19.43
C SER A 22 14.29 0.51 -18.05
N SER A 23 15.13 1.04 -17.18
CA SER A 23 15.31 0.53 -15.81
C SER A 23 14.08 0.78 -14.94
N PHE A 24 13.44 1.94 -15.05
CA PHE A 24 12.20 2.24 -14.33
C PHE A 24 11.00 1.42 -14.82
N ALA A 25 10.89 1.15 -16.12
CA ALA A 25 9.83 0.32 -16.68
C ALA A 25 10.00 -1.16 -16.28
N GLN A 26 11.22 -1.66 -16.25
CA GLN A 26 11.53 -3.03 -15.85
C GLN A 26 11.24 -3.27 -14.37
N THR A 27 11.60 -2.33 -13.48
CA THR A 27 11.31 -2.44 -12.04
C THR A 27 9.82 -2.45 -11.75
N LYS A 28 8.99 -1.72 -12.49
CA LYS A 28 7.54 -1.73 -12.32
C LYS A 28 6.90 -3.04 -12.80
N ALA A 29 7.41 -3.66 -13.86
CA ALA A 29 6.94 -4.96 -14.35
C ALA A 29 7.25 -6.10 -13.36
N ASP A 30 8.39 -6.05 -12.68
CA ASP A 30 8.82 -7.06 -11.70
C ASP A 30 8.06 -6.95 -10.36
N THR A 31 7.41 -5.82 -10.07
CA THR A 31 6.62 -5.62 -8.85
C THR A 31 5.18 -6.12 -8.97
N ILE A 32 4.68 -6.33 -10.19
CA ILE A 32 3.30 -6.75 -10.43
C ILE A 32 3.14 -8.24 -10.13
N ASN A 33 2.49 -8.54 -9.02
CA ASN A 33 2.05 -9.90 -8.72
C ASN A 33 0.67 -10.17 -9.37
N LYS A 34 0.65 -11.01 -10.41
CA LYS A 34 -0.58 -11.32 -11.18
C LYS A 34 -1.72 -11.86 -10.32
N ALA A 35 -1.41 -12.65 -9.28
CA ALA A 35 -2.43 -13.17 -8.38
C ALA A 35 -3.03 -12.06 -7.52
N LEU A 36 -2.21 -11.11 -7.07
CA LEU A 36 -2.67 -9.95 -6.31
C LEU A 36 -3.57 -9.03 -7.14
N VAL A 37 -3.17 -8.74 -8.39
CA VAL A 37 -4.00 -7.97 -9.34
C VAL A 37 -5.34 -8.65 -9.60
N LYS A 38 -5.36 -9.98 -9.81
CA LYS A 38 -6.61 -10.75 -9.98
C LYS A 38 -7.48 -10.70 -8.73
N THR A 39 -6.87 -10.78 -7.55
CA THR A 39 -7.58 -10.67 -6.26
C THR A 39 -8.23 -9.29 -6.15
N HIS A 40 -7.49 -8.21 -6.41
CA HIS A 40 -8.03 -6.85 -6.39
C HIS A 40 -9.19 -6.68 -7.38
N ALA A 41 -9.06 -7.13 -8.62
CA ALA A 41 -10.14 -7.07 -9.62
C ALA A 41 -11.40 -7.82 -9.18
N THR A 42 -11.26 -8.93 -8.45
CA THR A 42 -12.39 -9.67 -7.87
C THR A 42 -13.03 -8.90 -6.71
N LEU A 43 -12.21 -8.28 -5.86
CA LEU A 43 -12.69 -7.48 -4.73
C LEU A 43 -13.46 -6.24 -5.20
N SER A 44 -12.95 -5.51 -6.20
CA SER A 44 -13.60 -4.33 -6.75
C SER A 44 -14.99 -4.64 -7.35
N LYS A 45 -15.16 -5.83 -7.93
CA LYS A 45 -16.48 -6.30 -8.38
C LYS A 45 -17.41 -6.66 -7.23
N ARG A 46 -16.87 -7.34 -6.19
CA ARG A 46 -17.65 -7.78 -5.03
C ARG A 46 -18.09 -6.64 -4.13
N TYR A 47 -17.20 -5.66 -3.95
CA TYR A 47 -17.39 -4.46 -3.12
C TYR A 47 -17.48 -3.21 -3.99
N ASN A 48 -18.37 -3.22 -4.96
CA ASN A 48 -18.48 -2.20 -6.01
C ASN A 48 -18.86 -0.78 -5.53
N ARG A 49 -19.19 -0.62 -4.26
CA ARG A 49 -19.45 0.68 -3.61
C ARG A 49 -18.25 1.18 -2.80
N VAL A 50 -17.21 0.36 -2.67
CA VAL A 50 -16.00 0.73 -1.95
C VAL A 50 -15.06 1.42 -2.92
N SER A 51 -14.66 2.63 -2.60
CA SER A 51 -13.62 3.35 -3.31
C SER A 51 -12.24 2.73 -3.02
N HIS A 52 -11.36 2.76 -4.01
CA HIS A 52 -10.01 2.23 -3.87
C HIS A 52 -8.98 3.33 -4.14
N ILE A 53 -7.86 3.29 -3.44
CA ILE A 53 -6.72 4.18 -3.64
C ILE A 53 -5.46 3.34 -3.82
N ASP A 54 -4.67 3.62 -4.85
CA ASP A 54 -3.37 2.98 -5.01
C ASP A 54 -2.30 3.63 -4.12
N ALA A 55 -1.21 2.91 -3.90
CA ALA A 55 -0.15 3.38 -3.02
C ALA A 55 0.56 4.64 -3.55
N GLN A 56 0.57 4.86 -4.87
CA GLN A 56 1.15 6.06 -5.46
C GLN A 56 0.25 7.28 -5.25
N ALA A 57 -1.05 7.13 -5.37
CA ALA A 57 -2.02 8.20 -5.10
C ALA A 57 -2.00 8.58 -3.62
N LEU A 58 -2.01 7.57 -2.73
CA LEU A 58 -1.91 7.80 -1.29
C LEU A 58 -0.63 8.58 -0.90
N SER A 59 0.52 8.21 -1.46
CA SER A 59 1.79 8.90 -1.15
C SER A 59 1.91 10.33 -1.70
N LYS A 60 0.93 10.80 -2.46
CA LYS A 60 0.83 12.20 -2.92
C LYS A 60 -0.14 13.05 -2.10
N MET A 61 -0.90 12.42 -1.22
CA MET A 61 -1.78 13.14 -0.30
C MET A 61 -0.95 13.80 0.80
N ASP A 62 -1.44 14.91 1.31
CA ASP A 62 -0.91 15.52 2.53
C ASP A 62 -1.15 14.56 3.70
N GLU A 63 -0.11 14.29 4.50
CA GLU A 63 -0.17 13.34 5.63
C GLU A 63 -1.22 13.75 6.68
N ASP A 64 -1.49 15.03 6.84
CA ASP A 64 -2.52 15.53 7.75
C ASP A 64 -3.94 15.39 7.18
N SER A 65 -4.10 15.14 5.88
CA SER A 65 -5.39 15.06 5.19
C SER A 65 -6.06 13.70 5.26
N TYR A 66 -5.36 12.66 5.73
CA TYR A 66 -5.90 11.32 5.85
C TYR A 66 -5.53 10.66 7.17
N ILE A 67 -6.22 9.59 7.47
CA ILE A 67 -5.92 8.68 8.57
C ILE A 67 -5.98 7.25 8.06
N ILE A 68 -4.98 6.44 8.42
CA ILE A 68 -4.84 5.08 7.90
C ILE A 68 -5.00 4.04 9.00
N PHE A 69 -5.80 2.99 8.74
CA PHE A 69 -6.05 1.90 9.67
C PHE A 69 -5.64 0.55 9.08
N ASP A 70 -4.95 -0.23 9.90
CA ASP A 70 -4.60 -1.62 9.62
C ASP A 70 -5.65 -2.57 10.22
N VAL A 71 -6.36 -3.30 9.36
CA VAL A 71 -7.44 -4.23 9.73
C VAL A 71 -6.94 -5.67 9.66
N ARG A 72 -5.66 -5.90 9.98
CA ARG A 72 -5.06 -7.24 10.07
C ARG A 72 -5.13 -7.78 11.51
N GLU A 73 -4.79 -9.06 11.66
CA GLU A 73 -4.57 -9.62 12.98
C GLU A 73 -3.41 -8.89 13.68
N LYS A 74 -3.41 -8.91 15.00
CA LYS A 74 -2.43 -8.17 15.79
C LYS A 74 -0.99 -8.63 15.53
N ASP A 75 -0.77 -9.92 15.39
CA ASP A 75 0.52 -10.52 15.03
C ASP A 75 1.03 -10.08 13.65
N GLU A 76 0.13 -9.91 12.67
CA GLU A 76 0.50 -9.36 11.36
C GLU A 76 0.98 -7.90 11.47
N PHE A 77 0.32 -7.09 12.29
CA PHE A 77 0.67 -5.69 12.55
C PHE A 77 2.00 -5.56 13.28
N GLU A 78 2.24 -6.40 14.28
CA GLU A 78 3.46 -6.40 15.09
C GLU A 78 4.71 -6.76 14.29
N VAL A 79 4.60 -7.64 13.29
CA VAL A 79 5.71 -7.90 12.35
C VAL A 79 6.07 -6.65 11.57
N SER A 80 5.10 -5.99 10.98
CA SER A 80 5.28 -4.71 10.31
C SER A 80 3.96 -4.08 9.88
N HIS A 81 3.93 -2.76 9.76
CA HIS A 81 2.77 -1.98 9.31
C HIS A 81 3.22 -0.74 8.53
N ILE A 82 2.29 -0.10 7.84
CA ILE A 82 2.52 1.20 7.21
C ILE A 82 2.67 2.25 8.31
N GLU A 83 3.67 3.09 8.21
CA GLU A 83 3.96 4.13 9.20
C GLU A 83 2.72 4.98 9.51
N ASN A 84 2.55 5.36 10.77
CA ASN A 84 1.40 6.09 11.29
C ASN A 84 0.04 5.38 11.15
N SER A 85 0.00 4.09 10.77
CA SER A 85 -1.25 3.35 10.77
C SER A 85 -1.69 2.96 12.18
N ILE A 86 -2.99 3.03 12.40
CA ILE A 86 -3.64 2.63 13.65
C ILE A 86 -4.15 1.19 13.48
N TRP A 87 -3.76 0.33 14.39
CA TRP A 87 -4.29 -1.03 14.38
C TRP A 87 -5.74 -1.07 14.84
N VAL A 88 -6.55 -1.86 14.14
CA VAL A 88 -7.95 -2.12 14.45
C VAL A 88 -8.22 -3.61 14.40
N ASP A 89 -8.90 -4.12 15.42
CA ASP A 89 -9.35 -5.50 15.47
C ASP A 89 -10.15 -5.85 14.20
N PRO A 90 -9.76 -6.89 13.43
CA PRO A 90 -10.44 -7.24 12.18
C PRO A 90 -11.89 -7.70 12.37
N SER A 91 -12.31 -8.01 13.59
CA SER A 91 -13.69 -8.36 13.94
C SER A 91 -14.60 -7.17 14.27
N ILE A 92 -14.04 -5.95 14.39
CA ILE A 92 -14.78 -4.75 14.76
C ILE A 92 -15.99 -4.54 13.84
N ASP A 93 -17.13 -4.20 14.41
CA ASP A 93 -18.28 -3.75 13.64
C ASP A 93 -18.24 -2.22 13.39
N ALA A 94 -19.08 -1.74 12.45
CA ALA A 94 -19.06 -0.33 12.07
C ALA A 94 -19.48 0.62 13.19
N SER A 95 -20.40 0.20 14.07
CA SER A 95 -20.85 1.01 15.19
C SER A 95 -19.74 1.21 16.21
N SER A 96 -19.08 0.12 16.58
CA SER A 96 -17.92 0.14 17.49
C SER A 96 -16.74 0.93 16.91
N PHE A 97 -16.49 0.79 15.60
CA PHE A 97 -15.47 1.57 14.91
C PHE A 97 -15.77 3.07 14.99
N ASN A 98 -16.99 3.49 14.63
CA ASN A 98 -17.39 4.89 14.68
C ASN A 98 -17.34 5.44 16.12
N ALA A 99 -17.84 4.69 17.10
CA ALA A 99 -17.80 5.10 18.51
C ALA A 99 -16.37 5.32 19.02
N GLN A 100 -15.41 4.56 18.51
CA GLN A 100 -14.02 4.62 18.98
C GLN A 100 -13.17 5.65 18.23
N TYR A 101 -13.43 5.89 16.95
CA TYR A 101 -12.50 6.61 16.09
C TYR A 101 -13.07 7.86 15.40
N SER A 102 -14.40 8.14 15.48
CA SER A 102 -14.98 9.29 14.78
C SER A 102 -14.33 10.63 15.14
N ASP A 103 -14.05 10.88 16.40
CA ASP A 103 -13.40 12.11 16.84
C ASP A 103 -11.98 12.27 16.29
N GLN A 104 -11.26 11.14 16.17
CA GLN A 104 -9.90 11.12 15.62
C GLN A 104 -9.87 11.24 14.09
N ILE A 105 -10.89 10.70 13.42
CA ILE A 105 -11.06 10.79 11.98
C ILE A 105 -11.44 12.22 11.59
N GLY A 106 -12.42 12.83 12.25
CA GLY A 106 -12.92 14.15 11.91
C GLY A 106 -13.26 14.27 10.41
N ASP A 107 -12.74 15.28 9.75
CA ASP A 107 -12.94 15.54 8.31
C ASP A 107 -11.88 14.86 7.41
N LYS A 108 -11.01 14.02 7.97
CA LYS A 108 -9.93 13.38 7.21
C LYS A 108 -10.46 12.28 6.30
N THR A 109 -9.75 12.04 5.20
CA THR A 109 -9.94 10.85 4.37
C THR A 109 -9.59 9.60 5.16
N LEU A 110 -10.50 8.64 5.22
CA LEU A 110 -10.28 7.36 5.88
C LEU A 110 -9.69 6.35 4.89
N VAL A 111 -8.51 5.83 5.20
CA VAL A 111 -7.84 4.79 4.41
C VAL A 111 -7.76 3.50 5.24
N LEU A 112 -8.31 2.42 4.72
CA LEU A 112 -8.28 1.11 5.35
C LEU A 112 -7.41 0.15 4.53
N TYR A 113 -6.61 -0.67 5.19
CA TYR A 113 -5.91 -1.74 4.51
C TYR A 113 -5.88 -3.04 5.33
N CYS A 114 -5.63 -4.15 4.65
CA CYS A 114 -5.21 -5.41 5.25
C CYS A 114 -4.15 -6.07 4.37
N SER A 115 -3.94 -7.38 4.45
CA SER A 115 -2.90 -8.05 3.66
C SER A 115 -3.08 -7.88 2.15
N VAL A 116 -4.32 -8.01 1.62
CA VAL A 116 -4.65 -7.94 0.17
C VAL A 116 -5.92 -7.15 -0.14
N GLY A 117 -6.55 -6.51 0.85
CA GLY A 117 -7.76 -5.68 0.66
C GLY A 117 -9.10 -6.37 1.00
N VAL A 118 -9.15 -7.65 1.40
CA VAL A 118 -10.42 -8.36 1.67
C VAL A 118 -11.12 -7.86 2.93
N ARG A 119 -10.41 -7.88 4.08
CA ARG A 119 -10.95 -7.47 5.38
C ARG A 119 -11.27 -5.97 5.39
N SER A 120 -10.37 -5.15 4.85
CA SER A 120 -10.53 -3.70 4.74
C SER A 120 -11.68 -3.29 3.82
N SER A 121 -11.88 -3.94 2.67
CA SER A 121 -13.08 -3.68 1.83
C SER A 121 -14.38 -4.04 2.52
N ARG A 122 -14.38 -5.12 3.33
CA ARG A 122 -15.58 -5.50 4.12
C ARG A 122 -15.92 -4.45 5.16
N LEU A 123 -14.92 -3.94 5.89
CA LEU A 123 -15.13 -2.87 6.86
C LEU A 123 -15.54 -1.57 6.17
N ALA A 124 -14.84 -1.15 5.11
CA ALA A 124 -15.21 0.02 4.33
C ALA A 124 -16.66 -0.01 3.85
N GLN A 125 -17.11 -1.15 3.32
CA GLN A 125 -18.51 -1.30 2.88
C GLN A 125 -19.51 -1.16 4.04
N LYS A 126 -19.18 -1.66 5.24
CA LYS A 126 -20.05 -1.51 6.41
C LYS A 126 -20.11 -0.04 6.87
N LEU A 127 -18.97 0.65 6.93
CA LEU A 127 -18.88 2.07 7.28
C LEU A 127 -19.66 2.92 6.28
N GLU A 128 -19.49 2.71 4.98
CA GLU A 128 -20.25 3.41 3.92
C GLU A 128 -21.77 3.24 4.05
N LYS A 129 -22.24 2.10 4.56
CA LYS A 129 -23.68 1.85 4.75
C LYS A 129 -24.26 2.50 5.99
N THR A 130 -23.45 2.77 6.99
CA THR A 130 -23.90 3.22 8.32
C THR A 130 -23.58 4.67 8.61
N ARG A 131 -22.75 5.32 7.78
CA ARG A 131 -22.40 6.73 7.98
C ARG A 131 -23.60 7.66 7.70
N PRO A 132 -23.73 8.78 8.43
CA PRO A 132 -24.72 9.82 8.15
C PRO A 132 -24.53 10.43 6.76
N GLU A 133 -25.61 10.86 6.11
CA GLU A 133 -25.54 11.55 4.80
C GLU A 133 -24.76 12.87 4.84
N THR A 134 -24.64 13.47 6.02
CA THR A 134 -23.86 14.70 6.24
C THR A 134 -22.36 14.46 6.27
N GLU A 135 -21.91 13.22 6.42
CA GLU A 135 -20.51 12.84 6.47
C GLU A 135 -20.04 12.49 5.06
N THR A 136 -19.22 13.36 4.48
CA THR A 136 -18.78 13.28 3.07
C THR A 136 -17.34 12.88 2.89
N SER A 137 -16.57 12.74 3.98
CA SER A 137 -15.16 12.35 3.92
C SER A 137 -14.96 11.01 3.21
N PRO A 138 -14.07 10.91 2.22
CA PRO A 138 -13.91 9.67 1.47
C PRO A 138 -13.42 8.51 2.34
N ILE A 139 -13.95 7.29 2.05
CA ILE A 139 -13.45 6.04 2.64
C ILE A 139 -12.84 5.20 1.53
N TYR A 140 -11.54 4.94 1.64
CA TYR A 140 -10.80 4.14 0.66
C TYR A 140 -10.31 2.81 1.25
N ASN A 141 -10.30 1.80 0.40
CA ASN A 141 -9.50 0.61 0.61
C ASN A 141 -8.18 0.75 -0.18
N LEU A 142 -7.03 0.53 0.47
CA LEU A 142 -5.74 0.51 -0.19
C LEU A 142 -5.67 -0.68 -1.16
N GLU A 143 -5.46 -0.40 -2.44
CA GLU A 143 -5.33 -1.41 -3.49
C GLU A 143 -4.19 -2.38 -3.18
N ASN A 144 -4.49 -3.67 -3.35
CA ASN A 144 -3.53 -4.74 -3.10
C ASN A 144 -3.03 -4.83 -1.64
N GLY A 145 -3.52 -4.00 -0.73
CA GLY A 145 -3.17 -3.97 0.69
C GLY A 145 -1.67 -3.83 0.95
N VAL A 146 -1.21 -4.28 2.13
CA VAL A 146 0.21 -4.21 2.50
C VAL A 146 1.09 -5.10 1.61
N PHE A 147 0.55 -6.14 0.95
CA PHE A 147 1.36 -6.94 0.03
C PHE A 147 1.72 -6.15 -1.23
N GLY A 148 0.79 -5.35 -1.78
CA GLY A 148 1.08 -4.43 -2.87
C GLY A 148 2.10 -3.37 -2.46
N TRP A 149 1.90 -2.75 -1.32
CA TRP A 149 2.82 -1.79 -0.71
C TRP A 149 4.24 -2.34 -0.58
N HIS A 150 4.37 -3.53 0.00
CA HIS A 150 5.65 -4.23 0.14
C HIS A 150 6.27 -4.63 -1.20
N ASN A 151 5.49 -5.11 -2.16
CA ASN A 151 5.97 -5.49 -3.48
C ASN A 151 6.54 -4.30 -4.26
N GLU A 152 6.02 -3.08 -4.02
CA GLU A 152 6.54 -1.82 -4.54
C GLU A 152 7.77 -1.30 -3.76
N SER A 153 8.28 -2.07 -2.80
CA SER A 153 9.42 -1.70 -1.95
C SER A 153 9.20 -0.43 -1.12
N ARG A 154 7.95 -0.14 -0.78
CA ARG A 154 7.59 0.98 0.08
C ARG A 154 7.96 0.71 1.54
N PRO A 155 8.25 1.75 2.32
CA PRO A 155 8.69 1.59 3.71
C PRO A 155 7.61 0.95 4.58
N LEU A 156 8.05 0.10 5.49
CA LEU A 156 7.27 -0.45 6.60
C LEU A 156 8.01 -0.21 7.90
N VAL A 157 7.28 -0.14 8.98
CA VAL A 157 7.82 -0.03 10.33
C VAL A 157 7.34 -1.19 11.19
N SER A 158 8.12 -1.53 12.20
CA SER A 158 7.70 -2.36 13.34
C SER A 158 7.61 -1.46 14.57
N GLU A 159 7.26 -2.03 15.72
CA GLU A 159 7.26 -1.29 17.00
C GLU A 159 8.61 -0.63 17.32
N THR A 160 9.70 -1.17 16.83
CA THR A 160 11.06 -0.77 17.23
C THR A 160 11.82 0.02 16.17
N ALA A 161 11.54 -0.17 14.87
CA ALA A 161 12.30 0.46 13.79
C ALA A 161 11.67 0.25 12.41
N SER A 162 12.25 0.88 11.39
CA SER A 162 11.97 0.57 9.99
C SER A 162 12.33 -0.89 9.69
N THR A 163 11.49 -1.58 8.92
CA THR A 163 11.71 -2.97 8.57
C THR A 163 11.40 -3.25 7.09
N HIS A 164 11.99 -4.31 6.56
CA HIS A 164 11.68 -4.83 5.23
C HIS A 164 10.82 -6.10 5.26
N TYR A 165 10.54 -6.62 6.43
CA TYR A 165 9.73 -7.82 6.59
C TYR A 165 8.24 -7.51 6.46
N VAL A 166 7.46 -8.52 6.05
CA VAL A 166 6.00 -8.48 6.05
C VAL A 166 5.46 -9.83 6.49
N HIS A 167 4.44 -9.82 7.35
CA HIS A 167 3.73 -11.03 7.74
C HIS A 167 2.91 -11.55 6.55
N PRO A 168 3.13 -12.79 6.09
CA PRO A 168 2.51 -13.32 4.87
C PRO A 168 1.06 -13.81 5.06
N TYR A 169 0.46 -13.59 6.24
CA TYR A 169 -0.80 -14.15 6.72
C TYR A 169 -0.74 -15.69 6.84
N ASN A 170 -0.60 -16.40 5.72
CA ASN A 170 -0.34 -17.85 5.67
C ASN A 170 0.43 -18.19 4.39
N ARG A 171 0.78 -19.50 4.23
CA ARG A 171 1.58 -19.96 3.09
C ARG A 171 0.89 -19.74 1.73
N LEU A 172 -0.46 -19.79 1.67
CA LEU A 172 -1.20 -19.62 0.43
C LEU A 172 -1.18 -18.15 0.00
N TRP A 173 -1.62 -17.25 0.86
CA TRP A 173 -1.67 -15.81 0.59
C TRP A 173 -0.28 -15.21 0.45
N GLY A 174 0.67 -15.69 1.23
CA GLY A 174 2.06 -15.27 1.15
C GLY A 174 2.70 -15.42 -0.24
N ARG A 175 2.15 -16.28 -1.13
CA ARG A 175 2.62 -16.37 -2.52
C ARG A 175 2.46 -15.06 -3.29
N MET A 176 1.62 -14.14 -2.82
CA MET A 176 1.43 -12.81 -3.40
C MET A 176 2.47 -11.78 -2.95
N VAL A 177 3.31 -12.11 -1.97
CA VAL A 177 4.51 -11.34 -1.61
C VAL A 177 5.66 -11.78 -2.51
N ASN A 178 6.20 -10.89 -3.34
CA ASN A 178 7.23 -11.24 -4.33
C ASN A 178 8.55 -11.62 -3.66
N ARG A 179 9.01 -10.85 -2.68
CA ARG A 179 10.27 -11.06 -1.96
C ARG A 179 10.09 -12.11 -0.86
N LYS A 180 10.23 -13.39 -1.24
CA LYS A 180 9.95 -14.54 -0.37
C LYS A 180 10.80 -14.58 0.89
N ASN A 181 12.04 -14.13 0.81
CA ASN A 181 13.00 -14.05 1.92
C ASN A 181 12.67 -12.96 2.95
N LEU A 182 11.75 -12.07 2.61
CA LEU A 182 11.28 -11.00 3.51
C LEU A 182 9.92 -11.31 4.17
N ARG A 183 9.42 -12.55 4.04
CA ARG A 183 8.24 -13.01 4.77
C ARG A 183 8.64 -13.47 6.16
N ARG A 184 7.94 -12.99 7.17
CA ARG A 184 8.22 -13.33 8.56
C ARG A 184 6.90 -13.49 9.33
N TYR A 185 6.82 -14.49 10.19
CA TYR A 185 5.61 -14.77 10.98
C TYR A 185 5.68 -14.20 12.39
N GLU A 186 6.86 -13.89 12.87
CA GLU A 186 7.11 -13.36 14.21
C GLU A 186 7.80 -12.00 14.09
N PRO A 187 7.55 -11.06 15.01
CA PRO A 187 8.29 -9.80 15.09
C PRO A 187 9.81 -10.02 15.20
N GLU A 188 10.61 -9.03 14.88
CA GLU A 188 12.05 -9.07 15.18
C GLU A 188 12.24 -9.01 16.70
N GLU A 189 13.04 -9.93 17.21
CA GLU A 189 13.44 -9.91 18.61
C GLU A 189 14.24 -8.62 18.90
N LYS A 190 13.97 -8.05 20.09
CA LYS A 190 14.64 -6.81 20.56
C LYS A 190 16.08 -7.06 20.91
#